data_3e319aedebdafbed7bd4fa86b7f3dd72
#
_entry.id   3e319aedebdafbed7bd4fa86b7f3dd72
#
_cell.length_a   1.000
_cell.length_b   1.000
_cell.length_c   1.000
_cell.angle_alpha   90.00
_cell.angle_beta   90.00
_cell.angle_gamma   90.00
#
_symmetry.space_group_name_H-M   'P 1'
#
loop_
_entity.id
_entity.type
_entity.pdbx_description
1 polymer ?
#
loop_
_entity_poly.entity_id
_entity_poly.type
_entity_poly.pdbx_seq_one_letter_code
_entity_poly.pdbx_strand_id
1 'polypeptide(L)'
;RDEKVYTKIFEGSEEGSVYVAHDVAELIQKCKAEHRHCVLALGSGVGTHAVYAELVRMYQAGEVSFSNVIVFNIGEYYPLAEGAPGTMSLLKELLLDKVNIDPENIHSPGKLVSKEDVYQYCKNYEEEIEACGGIDLALCEIGAVGNLAFNEPGSQLNSSCRLMLLGSDA
;
A
#
# COMPACT_ATOMS: atom_id res chain seq x y z
N ARG A 1 26.54 -13.59 -10.92
CA ARG A 1 25.72 -12.38 -10.76
C ARG A 1 24.53 -12.77 -9.92
N ASP A 2 24.45 -12.18 -8.71
CA ASP A 2 23.51 -12.63 -7.68
C ASP A 2 22.25 -11.73 -7.59
N GLU A 3 21.86 -11.10 -8.71
CA GLU A 3 20.61 -10.35 -8.77
C GLU A 3 19.43 -11.32 -8.64
N LYS A 4 18.78 -11.28 -7.50
CA LYS A 4 17.62 -12.13 -7.18
C LYS A 4 16.28 -11.40 -7.41
N VAL A 5 16.33 -10.09 -7.72
CA VAL A 5 15.15 -9.23 -7.89
C VAL A 5 15.18 -8.64 -9.28
N TYR A 6 14.08 -8.80 -10.03
CA TYR A 6 13.94 -8.13 -11.32
C TYR A 6 14.01 -6.62 -11.14
N THR A 7 14.92 -5.97 -11.85
CA THR A 7 15.17 -4.53 -11.74
C THR A 7 15.01 -3.87 -13.10
N LYS A 8 14.26 -2.78 -13.15
CA LYS A 8 14.10 -1.93 -14.32
C LYS A 8 14.62 -0.54 -14.01
N ILE A 9 15.43 0.02 -14.88
CA ILE A 9 16.03 1.35 -14.73
C ILE A 9 15.39 2.26 -15.77
N PHE A 10 14.99 3.45 -15.34
CA PHE A 10 14.38 4.48 -16.17
C PHE A 10 15.27 5.72 -16.17
N GLU A 11 15.16 6.57 -17.20
CA GLU A 11 15.92 7.82 -17.28
C GLU A 11 15.40 8.88 -16.31
N GLY A 12 14.11 8.80 -15.94
CA GLY A 12 13.46 9.72 -15.00
C GLY A 12 12.41 9.05 -14.14
N SER A 13 12.11 9.66 -13.01
CA SER A 13 11.10 9.18 -12.05
C SER A 13 9.69 9.20 -12.64
N GLU A 14 9.39 10.13 -13.53
CA GLU A 14 8.09 10.23 -14.19
C GLU A 14 7.82 9.01 -15.08
N GLU A 15 8.78 8.64 -15.93
CA GLU A 15 8.67 7.45 -16.79
C GLU A 15 8.48 6.18 -15.96
N GLY A 16 9.26 6.02 -14.88
CA GLY A 16 9.13 4.90 -13.96
C GLY A 16 7.77 4.85 -13.27
N SER A 17 7.25 6.01 -12.86
CA SER A 17 5.95 6.10 -12.21
C SER A 17 4.79 5.75 -13.14
N VAL A 18 4.83 6.22 -14.39
CA VAL A 18 3.87 5.86 -15.44
C VAL A 18 3.91 4.35 -15.70
N TYR A 19 5.10 3.79 -15.83
CA TYR A 19 5.26 2.34 -16.01
C TYR A 19 4.62 1.53 -14.88
N VAL A 20 4.91 1.88 -13.63
CA VAL A 20 4.34 1.20 -12.45
C VAL A 20 2.82 1.37 -12.39
N ALA A 21 2.29 2.56 -12.71
CA ALA A 21 0.85 2.79 -12.74
C ALA A 21 0.15 1.89 -13.78
N HIS A 22 0.76 1.70 -14.95
CA HIS A 22 0.24 0.79 -15.97
C HIS A 22 0.27 -0.67 -15.50
N ASP A 23 1.35 -1.14 -14.88
CA ASP A 23 1.42 -2.49 -14.31
C ASP A 23 0.31 -2.74 -13.27
N VAL A 24 0.06 -1.75 -12.39
CA VAL A 24 -1.05 -1.82 -11.41
C VAL A 24 -2.41 -1.87 -12.11
N ALA A 25 -2.64 -1.01 -13.11
CA ALA A 25 -3.90 -0.96 -13.85
C ALA A 25 -4.17 -2.27 -14.62
N GLU A 26 -3.15 -2.84 -15.25
CA GLU A 26 -3.25 -4.14 -15.93
C GLU A 26 -3.60 -5.27 -14.95
N LEU A 27 -3.00 -5.28 -13.76
CA LEU A 27 -3.32 -6.25 -12.72
C LEU A 27 -4.78 -6.12 -12.27
N ILE A 28 -5.27 -4.89 -12.02
CA ILE A 28 -6.67 -4.65 -11.67
C ILE A 28 -7.61 -5.17 -12.75
N GLN A 29 -7.33 -4.90 -14.01
CA GLN A 29 -8.13 -5.35 -15.16
C GLN A 29 -8.10 -6.88 -15.29
N LYS A 30 -6.95 -7.51 -15.10
CA LYS A 30 -6.79 -8.96 -15.11
C LYS A 30 -7.64 -9.60 -14.01
N CYS A 31 -7.56 -9.14 -12.77
CA CYS A 31 -8.37 -9.64 -11.67
C CYS A 31 -9.88 -9.50 -11.96
N LYS A 32 -10.28 -8.37 -12.56
CA LYS A 32 -11.67 -8.14 -12.97
C LYS A 32 -12.13 -9.14 -14.04
N ALA A 33 -11.29 -9.43 -15.03
CA ALA A 33 -11.58 -10.43 -16.05
C ALA A 33 -11.68 -11.86 -15.46
N GLU A 34 -10.95 -12.12 -14.38
CA GLU A 34 -11.00 -13.36 -13.60
C GLU A 34 -12.19 -13.40 -12.60
N HIS A 35 -13.06 -12.38 -12.57
CA HIS A 35 -14.20 -12.23 -11.67
C HIS A 35 -13.82 -12.26 -10.17
N ARG A 36 -12.68 -11.69 -9.82
CA ARG A 36 -12.20 -11.58 -8.44
C ARG A 36 -11.77 -10.16 -8.10
N HIS A 37 -11.65 -9.90 -6.81
CA HIS A 37 -11.02 -8.67 -6.35
C HIS A 37 -9.52 -8.68 -6.64
N CYS A 38 -8.98 -7.47 -6.84
CA CYS A 38 -7.57 -7.20 -6.85
C CYS A 38 -7.18 -6.64 -5.48
N VAL A 39 -6.35 -7.35 -4.74
CA VAL A 39 -5.95 -6.97 -3.38
C VAL A 39 -4.61 -6.27 -3.42
N LEU A 40 -4.62 -4.99 -3.11
CA LEU A 40 -3.43 -4.13 -3.14
C LEU A 40 -3.01 -3.74 -1.73
N ALA A 41 -1.71 -3.84 -1.44
CA ALA A 41 -1.11 -3.21 -0.27
C ALA A 41 -0.42 -1.91 -0.69
N LEU A 42 -0.86 -0.77 -0.18
CA LEU A 42 -0.41 0.55 -0.63
C LEU A 42 0.22 1.34 0.52
N GLY A 43 1.40 1.92 0.25
CA GLY A 43 2.04 2.91 1.12
C GLY A 43 1.79 4.34 0.63
N SER A 44 2.08 5.33 1.46
CA SER A 44 1.91 6.75 1.14
C SER A 44 3.23 7.52 1.06
N GLY A 45 4.35 6.83 0.87
CA GLY A 45 5.65 7.45 0.73
C GLY A 45 5.78 8.31 -0.52
N VAL A 46 6.67 9.30 -0.50
CA VAL A 46 6.82 10.32 -1.55
C VAL A 46 7.06 9.69 -2.93
N GLY A 47 7.79 8.57 -2.99
CA GLY A 47 8.07 7.85 -4.24
C GLY A 47 6.82 7.28 -4.93
N THR A 48 5.71 7.10 -4.20
CA THR A 48 4.46 6.58 -4.77
C THR A 48 3.51 7.66 -5.28
N HIS A 49 3.74 8.93 -4.95
CA HIS A 49 2.81 10.04 -5.28
C HIS A 49 2.56 10.18 -6.79
N ALA A 50 3.61 10.12 -7.60
CA ALA A 50 3.48 10.22 -9.05
C ALA A 50 2.77 9.00 -9.66
N VAL A 51 2.93 7.81 -9.07
CA VAL A 51 2.19 6.60 -9.47
C VAL A 51 0.69 6.80 -9.21
N TYR A 52 0.33 7.32 -8.04
CA TYR A 52 -1.08 7.60 -7.70
C TYR A 52 -1.69 8.68 -8.58
N ALA A 53 -0.93 9.74 -8.89
CA ALA A 53 -1.39 10.78 -9.81
C ALA A 53 -1.72 10.20 -11.20
N GLU A 54 -0.88 9.32 -11.72
CA GLU A 54 -1.12 8.65 -13.00
C GLU A 54 -2.33 7.68 -12.93
N LEU A 55 -2.48 6.91 -11.87
CA LEU A 55 -3.65 6.05 -11.66
C LEU A 55 -4.95 6.85 -11.60
N VAL A 56 -4.95 8.02 -10.96
CA VAL A 56 -6.10 8.94 -10.96
C VAL A 56 -6.38 9.46 -12.37
N ARG A 57 -5.35 9.85 -13.13
CA ARG A 57 -5.52 10.25 -14.53
C ARG A 57 -6.14 9.14 -15.37
N MET A 58 -5.61 7.90 -15.24
CA MET A 58 -6.14 6.73 -15.95
C MET A 58 -7.60 6.45 -15.59
N TYR A 59 -7.96 6.58 -14.32
CA TYR A 59 -9.34 6.44 -13.87
C TYR A 59 -10.25 7.51 -14.50
N GLN A 60 -9.83 8.78 -14.49
CA GLN A 60 -10.59 9.88 -15.08
C GLN A 60 -10.75 9.75 -16.59
N ALA A 61 -9.77 9.13 -17.27
CA ALA A 61 -9.82 8.82 -18.70
C ALA A 61 -10.66 7.55 -19.01
N GLY A 62 -11.16 6.84 -18.00
CA GLY A 62 -11.92 5.61 -18.18
C GLY A 62 -11.06 4.38 -18.53
N GLU A 63 -9.73 4.49 -18.36
CA GLU A 63 -8.77 3.43 -18.68
C GLU A 63 -8.71 2.35 -17.59
N VAL A 64 -9.05 2.66 -16.34
CA VAL A 64 -9.09 1.74 -15.21
C VAL A 64 -10.27 2.03 -14.29
N SER A 65 -10.79 1.01 -13.61
CA SER A 65 -11.83 1.14 -12.58
C SER A 65 -11.40 0.42 -11.31
N PHE A 66 -11.62 1.04 -10.17
CA PHE A 66 -11.27 0.50 -8.85
C PHE A 66 -12.42 -0.25 -8.17
N SER A 67 -13.52 -0.50 -8.88
CA SER A 67 -14.73 -1.15 -8.32
C SER A 67 -14.51 -2.59 -7.83
N ASN A 68 -13.44 -3.24 -8.28
CA ASN A 68 -13.05 -4.58 -7.83
C ASN A 68 -11.75 -4.58 -7.00
N VAL A 69 -11.36 -3.43 -6.45
CA VAL A 69 -10.12 -3.31 -5.68
C VAL A 69 -10.41 -3.37 -4.19
N ILE A 70 -9.57 -4.09 -3.46
CA ILE A 70 -9.46 -4.04 -1.99
C ILE A 70 -8.08 -3.47 -1.67
N VAL A 71 -8.02 -2.51 -0.76
CA VAL A 71 -6.77 -1.86 -0.36
C VAL A 71 -6.48 -2.13 1.11
N PHE A 72 -5.28 -2.59 1.37
CA PHE A 72 -4.66 -2.64 2.70
C PHE A 72 -3.57 -1.58 2.80
N ASN A 73 -3.66 -0.70 3.79
CA ASN A 73 -2.57 0.24 4.09
C ASN A 73 -1.39 -0.53 4.70
N ILE A 74 -0.19 -0.34 4.15
CA ILE A 74 1.02 -1.08 4.55
C ILE A 74 1.42 -0.80 6.00
N GLY A 75 1.14 0.39 6.51
CA GLY A 75 1.45 0.73 7.89
C GLY A 75 0.90 2.08 8.31
N GLU A 76 0.74 2.25 9.63
CA GLU A 76 0.26 3.48 10.23
C GLU A 76 1.07 3.79 11.51
N TYR A 77 1.16 5.05 11.84
CA TYR A 77 1.77 5.49 13.09
C TYR A 77 0.88 5.14 14.28
N TYR A 78 1.53 4.68 15.36
CA TYR A 78 0.83 4.35 16.59
C TYR A 78 1.61 4.86 17.83
N PRO A 79 0.96 5.50 18.82
CA PRO A 79 -0.43 5.97 18.75
C PRO A 79 -0.56 7.18 17.80
N LEU A 80 -1.62 7.20 17.01
CA LEU A 80 -1.95 8.38 16.22
C LEU A 80 -2.80 9.32 17.07
N ALA A 81 -2.36 10.56 17.25
CA ALA A 81 -3.12 11.56 17.96
C ALA A 81 -4.42 11.89 17.21
N GLU A 82 -5.48 12.20 17.96
CA GLU A 82 -6.76 12.59 17.36
C GLU A 82 -6.59 13.81 16.44
N GLY A 83 -7.04 13.67 15.19
CA GLY A 83 -6.90 14.69 14.16
C GLY A 83 -5.50 14.82 13.54
N ALA A 84 -4.52 14.01 13.95
CA ALA A 84 -3.23 13.99 13.29
C ALA A 84 -3.32 13.31 11.91
N PRO A 85 -2.62 13.84 10.90
CA PRO A 85 -2.56 13.19 9.60
C PRO A 85 -1.75 11.90 9.70
N GLY A 86 -2.40 10.76 9.41
CA GLY A 86 -1.75 9.47 9.30
C GLY A 86 -1.46 9.11 7.85
N THR A 87 -0.81 7.97 7.66
CA THR A 87 -0.48 7.46 6.31
C THR A 87 -1.75 7.15 5.50
N MET A 88 -2.81 6.66 6.16
CA MET A 88 -4.10 6.43 5.50
C MET A 88 -4.78 7.71 5.05
N SER A 89 -4.72 8.79 5.83
CA SER A 89 -5.30 10.07 5.42
C SER A 89 -4.63 10.63 4.17
N LEU A 90 -3.31 10.50 4.09
CA LEU A 90 -2.54 10.89 2.91
C LEU A 90 -2.86 9.98 1.70
N LEU A 91 -2.96 8.68 1.90
CA LEU A 91 -3.33 7.74 0.82
C LEU A 91 -4.74 8.03 0.26
N LYS A 92 -5.69 8.40 1.12
CA LYS A 92 -7.01 8.86 0.70
C LYS A 92 -6.92 10.12 -0.16
N GLU A 93 -6.22 11.14 0.32
CA GLU A 93 -6.01 12.39 -0.41
C GLU A 93 -5.33 12.17 -1.77
N LEU A 94 -4.33 11.28 -1.84
CA LEU A 94 -3.56 11.03 -3.06
C LEU A 94 -4.32 10.19 -4.09
N LEU A 95 -5.10 9.20 -3.65
CA LEU A 95 -5.71 8.22 -4.54
C LEU A 95 -7.18 7.89 -4.18
N LEU A 96 -7.45 7.39 -2.96
CA LEU A 96 -8.67 6.63 -2.70
C LEU A 96 -9.95 7.47 -2.79
N ASP A 97 -9.90 8.75 -2.42
CA ASP A 97 -11.04 9.69 -2.54
C ASP A 97 -11.26 10.19 -3.98
N LYS A 98 -10.37 9.84 -4.92
CA LYS A 98 -10.42 10.30 -6.31
C LYS A 98 -10.84 9.21 -7.30
N VAL A 99 -11.06 7.99 -6.82
CA VAL A 99 -11.42 6.82 -7.64
C VAL A 99 -12.67 6.14 -7.08
N ASN A 100 -13.24 5.19 -7.85
CA ASN A 100 -14.48 4.50 -7.48
C ASN A 100 -14.27 3.23 -6.65
N ILE A 101 -13.36 3.28 -5.68
CA ILE A 101 -13.22 2.19 -4.72
C ILE A 101 -14.38 2.20 -3.73
N ASP A 102 -14.87 1.01 -3.35
CA ASP A 102 -15.84 0.89 -2.28
C ASP A 102 -15.17 1.21 -0.93
N PRO A 103 -15.71 2.15 -0.13
CA PRO A 103 -15.15 2.46 1.18
C PRO A 103 -15.04 1.26 2.13
N GLU A 104 -15.89 0.25 1.98
CA GLU A 104 -15.82 -0.99 2.77
C GLU A 104 -14.61 -1.85 2.42
N ASN A 105 -14.02 -1.65 1.25
CA ASN A 105 -12.82 -2.34 0.77
C ASN A 105 -11.51 -1.61 1.15
N ILE A 106 -11.57 -0.62 2.03
CA ILE A 106 -10.38 0.13 2.48
C ILE A 106 -10.05 -0.26 3.92
N HIS A 107 -8.93 -0.94 4.09
CA HIS A 107 -8.44 -1.42 5.37
C HIS A 107 -7.20 -0.65 5.82
N SER A 108 -7.17 -0.26 7.10
CA SER A 108 -6.04 0.45 7.69
C SER A 108 -5.75 -0.06 9.11
N PRO A 109 -4.49 -0.20 9.49
CA PRO A 109 -4.13 -0.53 10.87
C PRO A 109 -4.31 0.63 11.86
N GLY A 110 -4.84 1.78 11.44
CA GLY A 110 -4.87 3.03 12.18
C GLY A 110 -6.07 3.29 13.09
N LYS A 111 -6.84 2.28 13.52
CA LYS A 111 -7.88 2.52 14.53
C LYS A 111 -7.25 2.76 15.90
N LEU A 112 -7.88 3.66 16.72
CA LEU A 112 -7.52 3.85 18.13
C LEU A 112 -7.70 2.52 18.89
N VAL A 113 -6.59 1.85 19.13
CA VAL A 113 -6.53 0.57 19.84
C VAL A 113 -5.70 0.79 21.09
N SER A 114 -6.07 0.16 22.20
CA SER A 114 -5.23 0.20 23.42
C SER A 114 -3.90 -0.53 23.20
N LYS A 115 -2.91 -0.25 24.03
CA LYS A 115 -1.63 -0.99 23.96
C LYS A 115 -1.82 -2.49 24.19
N GLU A 116 -2.77 -2.84 25.03
CA GLU A 116 -3.11 -4.21 25.38
C GLU A 116 -3.70 -4.96 24.18
N ASP A 117 -4.45 -4.25 23.34
CA ASP A 117 -5.17 -4.85 22.21
C ASP A 117 -4.39 -4.81 20.88
N VAL A 118 -3.29 -4.04 20.82
CA VAL A 118 -2.56 -3.82 19.56
C VAL A 118 -2.06 -5.12 18.93
N TYR A 119 -1.66 -6.11 19.75
CA TYR A 119 -1.22 -7.41 19.25
C TYR A 119 -2.36 -8.18 18.57
N GLN A 120 -3.53 -8.23 19.23
CA GLN A 120 -4.72 -8.88 18.64
C GLN A 120 -5.18 -8.15 17.41
N TYR A 121 -5.08 -6.82 17.40
CA TYR A 121 -5.41 -6.00 16.24
C TYR A 121 -4.52 -6.34 15.03
N CYS A 122 -3.21 -6.43 15.22
CA CYS A 122 -2.29 -6.83 14.16
C CYS A 122 -2.60 -8.24 13.63
N LYS A 123 -2.94 -9.17 14.52
CA LYS A 123 -3.33 -10.51 14.15
C LYS A 123 -4.62 -10.53 13.31
N ASN A 124 -5.63 -9.78 13.73
CA ASN A 124 -6.88 -9.67 12.97
C ASN A 124 -6.65 -9.07 11.58
N TYR A 125 -5.71 -8.11 11.47
CA TYR A 125 -5.36 -7.50 10.18
C TYR A 125 -4.75 -8.51 9.21
N GLU A 126 -3.91 -9.42 9.69
CA GLU A 126 -3.40 -10.55 8.89
C GLU A 126 -4.52 -11.50 8.47
N GLU A 127 -5.42 -11.82 9.40
CA GLU A 127 -6.58 -12.68 9.12
C GLU A 127 -7.51 -12.07 8.05
N GLU A 128 -7.69 -10.74 8.06
CA GLU A 128 -8.43 -10.01 7.01
C GLU A 128 -7.75 -10.15 5.64
N ILE A 129 -6.41 -9.99 5.58
CA ILE A 129 -5.63 -10.19 4.35
C ILE A 129 -5.77 -11.62 3.83
N GLU A 130 -5.65 -12.62 4.72
CA GLU A 130 -5.81 -14.03 4.36
C GLU A 130 -7.22 -14.34 3.84
N ALA A 131 -8.25 -13.78 4.49
CA ALA A 131 -9.65 -13.95 4.08
C ALA A 131 -9.94 -13.37 2.68
N CYS A 132 -9.18 -12.34 2.26
CA CYS A 132 -9.24 -11.79 0.90
C CYS A 132 -8.45 -12.61 -0.14
N GLY A 133 -7.77 -13.69 0.27
CA GLY A 133 -6.93 -14.53 -0.60
C GLY A 133 -5.47 -14.09 -0.67
N GLY A 134 -5.05 -13.18 0.19
CA GLY A 134 -3.72 -12.59 0.20
C GLY A 134 -3.58 -11.35 -0.69
N ILE A 135 -2.40 -10.75 -0.69
CA ILE A 135 -2.09 -9.53 -1.44
C ILE A 135 -1.59 -9.91 -2.84
N ASP A 136 -2.22 -9.36 -3.88
CA ASP A 136 -1.78 -9.52 -5.28
C ASP A 136 -0.55 -8.67 -5.60
N LEU A 137 -0.49 -7.44 -5.06
CA LEU A 137 0.63 -6.52 -5.27
C LEU A 137 0.79 -5.57 -4.08
N ALA A 138 2.04 -5.41 -3.64
CA ALA A 138 2.41 -4.39 -2.66
C ALA A 138 3.23 -3.29 -3.34
N LEU A 139 2.78 -2.03 -3.24
CA LEU A 139 3.49 -0.86 -3.73
C LEU A 139 4.21 -0.18 -2.57
N CYS A 140 5.52 -0.36 -2.51
CA CYS A 140 6.39 0.19 -1.47
C CYS A 140 7.48 1.05 -2.10
N GLU A 141 7.92 2.07 -1.37
CA GLU A 141 9.19 2.73 -1.69
C GLU A 141 10.33 2.14 -0.85
N ILE A 142 11.54 2.31 -1.34
CA ILE A 142 12.76 2.02 -0.59
C ILE A 142 13.20 3.33 0.08
N GLY A 143 13.22 3.35 1.40
CA GLY A 143 13.64 4.52 2.16
C GLY A 143 15.15 4.70 2.21
N ALA A 144 15.59 5.81 2.79
CA ALA A 144 16.99 6.24 2.81
C ALA A 144 17.96 5.25 3.49
N VAL A 145 17.47 4.45 4.41
CA VAL A 145 18.26 3.42 5.12
C VAL A 145 18.08 2.01 4.53
N GLY A 146 17.40 1.90 3.39
CA GLY A 146 17.09 0.62 2.75
C GLY A 146 15.87 -0.10 3.33
N ASN A 147 15.03 0.61 4.09
CA ASN A 147 13.78 0.10 4.61
C ASN A 147 12.73 -0.02 3.50
N LEU A 148 11.85 -1.01 3.62
CA LEU A 148 10.63 -1.16 2.81
C LEU A 148 9.44 -0.83 3.70
N ALA A 149 8.71 0.24 3.38
CA ALA A 149 7.72 0.81 4.28
C ALA A 149 8.35 1.06 5.67
N PHE A 150 7.74 0.59 6.75
CA PHE A 150 8.31 0.67 8.11
C PHE A 150 9.25 -0.50 8.47
N ASN A 151 9.53 -1.44 7.55
CA ASN A 151 10.46 -2.53 7.83
C ASN A 151 11.90 -2.06 7.65
N GLU A 152 12.55 -1.76 8.78
CA GLU A 152 13.95 -1.36 8.84
C GLU A 152 14.91 -2.54 8.62
N PRO A 153 16.20 -2.25 8.31
CA PRO A 153 17.24 -3.27 8.22
C PRO A 153 17.26 -4.17 9.46
N GLY A 154 17.29 -5.48 9.26
CA GLY A 154 17.19 -6.48 10.33
C GLY A 154 15.78 -7.02 10.56
N SER A 155 14.76 -6.48 9.91
CA SER A 155 13.44 -7.08 9.91
C SER A 155 13.47 -8.49 9.32
N GLN A 156 12.80 -9.44 9.99
CA GLN A 156 12.77 -10.83 9.51
C GLN A 156 11.80 -10.98 8.33
N LEU A 157 12.20 -11.75 7.31
CA LEU A 157 11.39 -11.98 6.11
C LEU A 157 10.04 -12.65 6.38
N ASN A 158 9.93 -13.41 7.45
CA ASN A 158 8.71 -14.10 7.87
C ASN A 158 7.95 -13.36 8.98
N SER A 159 8.27 -12.09 9.23
CA SER A 159 7.51 -11.31 10.20
C SER A 159 6.14 -10.92 9.62
N SER A 160 5.13 -11.00 10.46
CA SER A 160 3.76 -10.57 10.19
C SER A 160 3.52 -9.11 10.60
N CYS A 161 2.28 -8.65 10.47
CA CYS A 161 1.86 -7.34 10.97
C CYS A 161 2.16 -7.22 12.47
N ARG A 162 2.80 -6.13 12.87
CA ARG A 162 3.29 -5.95 14.24
C ARG A 162 3.48 -4.48 14.59
N LEU A 163 3.39 -4.19 15.86
CA LEU A 163 3.91 -2.95 16.40
C LEU A 163 5.44 -3.00 16.40
N MET A 164 6.08 -1.96 15.90
CA MET A 164 7.52 -1.81 15.97
C MET A 164 7.91 -0.38 16.38
N LEU A 165 9.07 -0.26 17.01
CA LEU A 165 9.67 1.04 17.29
C LEU A 165 10.42 1.49 16.05
N LEU A 166 10.18 2.71 15.61
CA LEU A 166 10.93 3.33 14.53
C LEU A 166 12.20 3.95 15.08
N GLY A 167 13.27 3.92 14.30
CA GLY A 167 14.50 4.63 14.61
C GLY A 167 14.31 6.15 14.57
N SER A 168 15.29 6.90 15.10
CA SER A 168 15.25 8.38 15.11
C SER A 168 15.29 9.02 13.73
N ASP A 169 15.61 8.25 12.70
CA ASP A 169 15.80 8.69 11.31
C ASP A 169 14.70 8.18 10.37
N ALA A 170 13.60 7.65 10.93
CA ALA A 170 12.47 7.10 10.21
C ALA A 170 11.37 8.14 9.95
#